data_b3c5d5427555b7224a929bddbe333fb1
#
_entry.id   b3c5d5427555b7224a929bddbe333fb1
#
_cell.length_a   1.000
_cell.length_b   1.000
_cell.length_c   1.000
_cell.angle_alpha   90.00
_cell.angle_beta   90.00
_cell.angle_gamma   90.00
#
_symmetry.space_group_name_H-M   'P 1'
#
loop_
_entity.id
_entity.type
_entity.pdbx_description
1 polymer ?
#
loop_
_entity_poly.entity_id
_entity_poly.type
_entity_poly.pdbx_seq_one_letter_code
_entity_poly.pdbx_strand_id
1 'polypeptide(L)'
;MSAPHPLAGTSVLLAGATGGLGRALGAELQRRNATLTLVSRSAERLGELAIPGARVPLDLRAPEACAAAVAAAVAHCGRLDVVINAVGVVAFGPVDELSIDTMEELFLTNTFVPIMLARAALPVLPAGGAIVNISGVIAEVSLPGMAAYGASKAALRSFDQALAREGRRRSLRVLDARPPHTETGLANRPVAGTAPRMPQGLAPEHVARVICDALERGDTDLPSTAFAP
;
A
#
# COMPACT_ATOMS: atom_id res chain seq x y z
N MET A 1 -3.33 18.52 15.75
CA MET A 1 -3.09 17.08 15.94
C MET A 1 -4.40 16.36 15.70
N SER A 2 -4.43 15.38 14.80
CA SER A 2 -5.62 14.56 14.55
C SER A 2 -5.90 13.67 15.79
N ALA A 3 -7.17 13.38 16.08
CA ALA A 3 -7.49 12.50 17.20
C ALA A 3 -6.93 11.09 16.96
N PRO A 4 -6.48 10.36 17.99
CA PRO A 4 -6.06 8.98 17.87
C PRO A 4 -7.17 8.14 17.24
N HIS A 5 -6.80 7.19 16.37
CA HIS A 5 -7.75 6.31 15.70
C HIS A 5 -7.39 4.85 16.00
N PRO A 6 -7.94 4.28 17.07
CA PRO A 6 -7.65 2.88 17.38
C PRO A 6 -8.10 1.99 16.22
N LEU A 7 -7.25 1.04 15.83
CA LEU A 7 -7.55 0.06 14.78
C LEU A 7 -8.53 -1.01 15.23
N ALA A 8 -8.71 -1.18 16.54
CA ALA A 8 -9.65 -2.15 17.10
C ALA A 8 -11.08 -1.86 16.63
N GLY A 9 -11.72 -2.88 16.05
CA GLY A 9 -13.09 -2.78 15.54
C GLY A 9 -13.23 -2.03 14.22
N THR A 10 -12.13 -1.59 13.58
CA THR A 10 -12.18 -0.97 12.26
C THR A 10 -12.28 -2.01 11.14
N SER A 11 -12.96 -1.67 10.07
CA SER A 11 -12.98 -2.40 8.81
C SER A 11 -11.85 -1.92 7.91
N VAL A 12 -10.93 -2.83 7.55
CA VAL A 12 -9.75 -2.52 6.75
C VAL A 12 -9.74 -3.32 5.46
N LEU A 13 -9.67 -2.65 4.31
CA LEU A 13 -9.34 -3.26 3.05
C LEU A 13 -7.81 -3.24 2.87
N LEU A 14 -7.20 -4.43 2.80
CA LEU A 14 -5.76 -4.60 2.56
C LEU A 14 -5.52 -5.13 1.15
N ALA A 15 -5.11 -4.25 0.26
CA ALA A 15 -4.69 -4.60 -1.10
C ALA A 15 -3.23 -5.06 -1.11
N GLY A 16 -2.96 -6.15 -1.83
CA GLY A 16 -1.64 -6.78 -1.87
C GLY A 16 -1.35 -7.69 -0.66
N ALA A 17 -2.40 -8.24 -0.04
CA ALA A 17 -2.34 -9.02 1.21
C ALA A 17 -1.39 -10.23 1.16
N THR A 18 -1.12 -10.81 -0.01
CA THR A 18 -0.23 -11.97 -0.17
C THR A 18 1.25 -11.61 -0.42
N GLY A 19 1.56 -10.31 -0.55
CA GLY A 19 2.94 -9.80 -0.64
C GLY A 19 3.66 -9.88 0.71
N GLY A 20 5.00 -9.76 0.73
CA GLY A 20 5.77 -9.83 1.98
C GLY A 20 5.32 -8.78 3.01
N LEU A 21 5.23 -7.52 2.62
CA LEU A 21 4.73 -6.46 3.52
C LEU A 21 3.23 -6.61 3.79
N GLY A 22 2.43 -7.03 2.78
CA GLY A 22 0.98 -7.24 2.97
C GLY A 22 0.67 -8.31 4.02
N ARG A 23 1.44 -9.41 4.06
CA ARG A 23 1.32 -10.45 5.09
C ARG A 23 1.64 -9.90 6.49
N ALA A 24 2.72 -9.13 6.61
CA ALA A 24 3.10 -8.51 7.87
C ALA A 24 2.06 -7.48 8.35
N LEU A 25 1.55 -6.63 7.45
CA LEU A 25 0.47 -5.69 7.74
C LEU A 25 -0.81 -6.42 8.18
N GLY A 26 -1.20 -7.48 7.46
CA GLY A 26 -2.38 -8.26 7.81
C GLY A 26 -2.28 -8.89 9.20
N ALA A 27 -1.13 -9.47 9.54
CA ALA A 27 -0.88 -10.04 10.87
C ALA A 27 -0.91 -8.96 11.98
N GLU A 28 -0.30 -7.79 11.74
CA GLU A 28 -0.28 -6.70 12.70
C GLU A 28 -1.68 -6.09 12.91
N LEU A 29 -2.46 -5.91 11.83
CA LEU A 29 -3.84 -5.45 11.89
C LEU A 29 -4.74 -6.43 12.66
N GLN A 30 -4.57 -7.74 12.43
CA GLN A 30 -5.25 -8.78 13.20
C GLN A 30 -4.93 -8.68 14.69
N ARG A 31 -3.66 -8.51 15.03
CA ARG A 31 -3.21 -8.35 16.43
C ARG A 31 -3.84 -7.13 17.09
N ARG A 32 -4.19 -6.10 16.32
CA ARG A 32 -4.91 -4.89 16.78
C ARG A 32 -6.43 -5.02 16.70
N ASN A 33 -6.96 -6.22 16.45
CA ASN A 33 -8.39 -6.50 16.39
C ASN A 33 -9.14 -5.71 15.28
N ALA A 34 -8.49 -5.46 14.15
CA ALA A 34 -9.16 -4.96 12.95
C ALA A 34 -9.86 -6.12 12.22
N THR A 35 -10.96 -5.83 11.53
CA THR A 35 -11.65 -6.78 10.65
C THR A 35 -11.16 -6.56 9.21
N LEU A 36 -10.71 -7.63 8.55
CA LEU A 36 -9.96 -7.51 7.30
C LEU A 36 -10.72 -8.01 6.07
N THR A 37 -10.60 -7.26 4.99
CA THR A 37 -10.86 -7.72 3.63
C THR A 37 -9.54 -7.78 2.89
N LEU A 38 -9.10 -8.99 2.55
CA LEU A 38 -7.78 -9.29 2.01
C LEU A 38 -7.88 -9.42 0.49
N VAL A 39 -7.22 -8.52 -0.25
CA VAL A 39 -7.27 -8.48 -1.71
C VAL A 39 -5.91 -8.87 -2.30
N SER A 40 -5.92 -9.79 -3.25
CA SER A 40 -4.77 -10.19 -4.06
C SER A 40 -5.22 -10.88 -5.33
N ARG A 41 -4.36 -11.00 -6.34
CA ARG A 41 -4.68 -11.65 -7.62
C ARG A 41 -4.86 -13.18 -7.51
N SER A 42 -4.12 -13.84 -6.62
CA SER A 42 -4.14 -15.29 -6.48
C SER A 42 -5.08 -15.73 -5.36
N ALA A 43 -6.14 -16.45 -5.73
CA ALA A 43 -7.06 -17.09 -4.79
C ALA A 43 -6.34 -18.13 -3.92
N GLU A 44 -5.43 -18.93 -4.51
CA GLU A 44 -4.62 -19.93 -3.83
C GLU A 44 -3.79 -19.30 -2.70
N ARG A 45 -2.98 -18.28 -3.01
CA ARG A 45 -2.15 -17.58 -2.03
C ARG A 45 -2.96 -16.83 -0.96
N LEU A 46 -4.19 -16.39 -1.30
CA LEU A 46 -5.11 -15.85 -0.30
C LEU A 46 -5.60 -16.96 0.65
N GLY A 47 -5.90 -18.15 0.11
CA GLY A 47 -6.31 -19.31 0.89
C GLY A 47 -5.26 -19.77 1.91
N GLU A 48 -3.98 -19.63 1.58
CA GLU A 48 -2.84 -19.99 2.45
C GLU A 48 -2.60 -19.01 3.61
N LEU A 49 -3.23 -17.82 3.59
CA LEU A 49 -3.01 -16.85 4.66
C LEU A 49 -3.63 -17.33 5.97
N ALA A 50 -2.82 -17.45 7.02
CA ALA A 50 -3.28 -17.71 8.38
C ALA A 50 -3.89 -16.45 9.06
N ILE A 51 -4.37 -15.49 8.27
CA ILE A 51 -4.96 -14.23 8.72
C ILE A 51 -6.46 -14.31 8.47
N PRO A 52 -7.32 -14.13 9.47
CA PRO A 52 -8.77 -14.13 9.31
C PRO A 52 -9.22 -12.91 8.47
N GLY A 53 -10.33 -13.07 7.75
CA GLY A 53 -10.91 -12.01 6.94
C GLY A 53 -11.53 -12.53 5.65
N ALA A 54 -12.30 -11.68 4.98
CA ALA A 54 -12.80 -11.97 3.64
C ALA A 54 -11.66 -12.01 2.63
N ARG A 55 -11.67 -13.01 1.75
CA ARG A 55 -10.67 -13.21 0.70
C ARG A 55 -11.25 -12.84 -0.65
N VAL A 56 -10.65 -11.85 -1.29
CA VAL A 56 -11.16 -11.26 -2.53
C VAL A 56 -10.09 -11.39 -3.62
N PRO A 57 -10.18 -12.41 -4.48
CA PRO A 57 -9.21 -12.61 -5.55
C PRO A 57 -9.51 -11.69 -6.73
N LEU A 58 -8.84 -10.54 -6.80
CA LEU A 58 -9.00 -9.53 -7.84
C LEU A 58 -7.66 -8.99 -8.33
N ASP A 59 -7.56 -8.71 -9.62
CA ASP A 59 -6.49 -7.92 -10.21
C ASP A 59 -6.89 -6.45 -10.23
N LEU A 60 -6.32 -5.66 -9.33
CA LEU A 60 -6.66 -4.25 -9.16
C LEU A 60 -6.16 -3.33 -10.29
N ARG A 61 -5.49 -3.86 -11.32
CA ARG A 61 -5.10 -3.09 -12.51
C ARG A 61 -6.30 -2.66 -13.37
N ALA A 62 -7.46 -3.24 -13.14
CA ALA A 62 -8.72 -2.83 -13.76
C ALA A 62 -9.53 -1.93 -12.80
N PRO A 63 -10.09 -0.80 -13.26
CA PRO A 63 -10.90 0.09 -12.43
C PRO A 63 -12.11 -0.60 -11.77
N GLU A 64 -12.74 -1.53 -12.49
CA GLU A 64 -13.89 -2.31 -12.02
C GLU A 64 -13.51 -3.20 -10.83
N ALA A 65 -12.28 -3.76 -10.86
CA ALA A 65 -11.77 -4.59 -9.77
C ALA A 65 -11.54 -3.76 -8.49
N CYS A 66 -11.09 -2.51 -8.61
CA CYS A 66 -10.97 -1.60 -7.47
C CYS A 66 -12.34 -1.31 -6.84
N ALA A 67 -13.36 -1.04 -7.65
CA ALA A 67 -14.72 -0.83 -7.17
C ALA A 67 -15.30 -2.09 -6.52
N ALA A 68 -15.09 -3.27 -7.14
CA ALA A 68 -15.52 -4.56 -6.59
C ALA A 68 -14.84 -4.88 -5.26
N ALA A 69 -13.54 -4.59 -5.10
CA ALA A 69 -12.82 -4.78 -3.85
C ALA A 69 -13.41 -3.93 -2.71
N VAL A 70 -13.72 -2.66 -2.99
CA VAL A 70 -14.36 -1.76 -2.01
C VAL A 70 -15.77 -2.24 -1.66
N ALA A 71 -16.57 -2.64 -2.66
CA ALA A 71 -17.91 -3.19 -2.43
C ALA A 71 -17.86 -4.47 -1.57
N ALA A 72 -16.89 -5.36 -1.82
CA ALA A 72 -16.69 -6.56 -1.02
C ALA A 72 -16.34 -6.25 0.45
N ALA A 73 -15.51 -5.22 0.69
CA ALA A 73 -15.18 -4.79 2.04
C ALA A 73 -16.40 -4.24 2.79
N VAL A 74 -17.20 -3.41 2.12
CA VAL A 74 -18.46 -2.88 2.69
C VAL A 74 -19.45 -4.02 2.96
N ALA A 75 -19.60 -4.97 2.02
CA ALA A 75 -20.50 -6.11 2.20
C ALA A 75 -20.07 -7.03 3.36
N HIS A 76 -18.75 -7.20 3.57
CA HIS A 76 -18.23 -8.04 4.64
C HIS A 76 -18.45 -7.45 6.04
N CYS A 77 -18.29 -6.14 6.20
CA CYS A 77 -18.26 -5.48 7.51
C CYS A 77 -19.39 -4.46 7.73
N GLY A 78 -20.27 -4.21 6.73
CA GLY A 78 -21.27 -3.13 6.76
C GLY A 78 -20.68 -1.71 6.61
N ARG A 79 -19.35 -1.57 6.61
CA ARG A 79 -18.60 -0.31 6.54
C ARG A 79 -17.19 -0.51 6.01
N LEU A 80 -16.54 0.56 5.63
CA LEU A 80 -15.10 0.59 5.32
C LEU A 80 -14.49 1.80 5.98
N ASP A 81 -13.50 1.60 6.86
CA ASP A 81 -12.86 2.68 7.62
C ASP A 81 -11.47 3.02 7.09
N VAL A 82 -10.72 2.00 6.66
CA VAL A 82 -9.33 2.13 6.25
C VAL A 82 -9.08 1.36 4.97
N VAL A 83 -8.37 1.96 4.03
CA VAL A 83 -7.79 1.30 2.86
C VAL A 83 -6.28 1.33 2.99
N ILE A 84 -5.64 0.15 2.94
CA ILE A 84 -4.19 0.03 2.90
C ILE A 84 -3.78 -0.59 1.57
N ASN A 85 -3.02 0.16 0.80
CA ASN A 85 -2.49 -0.31 -0.48
C ASN A 85 -1.02 -0.70 -0.34
N ALA A 86 -0.76 -2.00 -0.30
CA ALA A 86 0.56 -2.63 -0.32
C ALA A 86 0.87 -3.32 -1.66
N VAL A 87 0.12 -2.97 -2.72
CA VAL A 87 0.41 -3.44 -4.08
C VAL A 87 1.62 -2.69 -4.63
N GLY A 88 2.50 -3.40 -5.31
CA GLY A 88 3.64 -2.77 -5.97
C GLY A 88 4.50 -3.76 -6.72
N VAL A 89 5.17 -3.25 -7.74
CA VAL A 89 6.18 -3.95 -8.53
C VAL A 89 7.43 -3.09 -8.64
N VAL A 90 8.57 -3.72 -8.92
CA VAL A 90 9.86 -3.05 -9.09
C VAL A 90 10.50 -3.48 -10.40
N ALA A 91 11.23 -2.59 -11.03
CA ALA A 91 12.15 -2.88 -12.13
C ALA A 91 13.50 -2.23 -11.86
N PHE A 92 14.54 -2.84 -12.38
CA PHE A 92 15.92 -2.37 -12.31
C PHE A 92 16.51 -2.28 -13.71
N GLY A 93 17.39 -1.35 -13.93
CA GLY A 93 18.12 -1.12 -15.17
C GLY A 93 18.12 0.33 -15.60
N PRO A 94 19.05 0.72 -16.51
CA PRO A 94 19.06 2.03 -17.11
C PRO A 94 17.79 2.25 -17.96
N VAL A 95 17.35 3.49 -18.08
CA VAL A 95 16.05 3.82 -18.68
C VAL A 95 15.96 3.46 -20.16
N ASP A 96 17.06 3.52 -20.88
CA ASP A 96 17.17 3.17 -22.31
C ASP A 96 17.11 1.65 -22.60
N GLU A 97 17.28 0.82 -21.56
CA GLU A 97 17.14 -0.64 -21.64
C GLU A 97 15.75 -1.13 -21.19
N LEU A 98 14.95 -0.29 -20.53
CA LEU A 98 13.60 -0.68 -20.10
C LEU A 98 12.60 -0.59 -21.26
N SER A 99 11.83 -1.65 -21.47
CA SER A 99 10.73 -1.62 -22.43
C SER A 99 9.62 -0.65 -21.99
N ILE A 100 8.86 -0.14 -22.96
CA ILE A 100 7.66 0.67 -22.68
C ILE A 100 6.67 -0.11 -21.84
N ASP A 101 6.43 -1.39 -22.14
CA ASP A 101 5.53 -2.26 -21.36
C ASP A 101 5.95 -2.34 -19.88
N THR A 102 7.26 -2.41 -19.60
CA THR A 102 7.77 -2.38 -18.22
C THR A 102 7.46 -1.05 -17.53
N MET A 103 7.63 0.07 -18.24
CA MET A 103 7.30 1.39 -17.69
C MET A 103 5.80 1.52 -17.44
N GLU A 104 4.97 1.07 -18.37
CA GLU A 104 3.50 1.04 -18.22
C GLU A 104 3.08 0.19 -17.01
N GLU A 105 3.65 -1.03 -16.84
CA GLU A 105 3.36 -1.89 -15.70
C GLU A 105 3.76 -1.23 -14.37
N LEU A 106 4.90 -0.52 -14.32
CA LEU A 106 5.33 0.24 -13.14
C LEU A 106 4.32 1.32 -12.78
N PHE A 107 3.90 2.15 -13.74
CA PHE A 107 2.94 3.21 -13.47
C PHE A 107 1.53 2.68 -13.22
N LEU A 108 1.08 1.69 -13.98
CA LEU A 108 -0.22 1.07 -13.76
C LEU A 108 -0.31 0.51 -12.34
N THR A 109 0.69 -0.27 -11.91
CA THR A 109 0.63 -0.96 -10.62
C THR A 109 0.96 -0.03 -9.44
N ASN A 110 2.01 0.80 -9.55
CA ASN A 110 2.48 1.59 -8.42
C ASN A 110 1.77 2.94 -8.27
N THR A 111 1.13 3.45 -9.33
CA THR A 111 0.50 4.79 -9.34
C THR A 111 -0.99 4.70 -9.60
N PHE A 112 -1.41 4.10 -10.73
CA PHE A 112 -2.83 4.07 -11.10
C PHE A 112 -3.67 3.19 -10.18
N VAL A 113 -3.19 2.00 -9.77
CA VAL A 113 -3.91 1.14 -8.83
C VAL A 113 -4.25 1.87 -7.52
N PRO A 114 -3.30 2.52 -6.81
CA PRO A 114 -3.62 3.30 -5.62
C PRO A 114 -4.63 4.42 -5.88
N ILE A 115 -4.50 5.14 -7.00
CA ILE A 115 -5.43 6.22 -7.38
C ILE A 115 -6.83 5.68 -7.64
N MET A 116 -6.96 4.58 -8.41
CA MET A 116 -8.25 3.96 -8.71
C MET A 116 -8.91 3.40 -7.45
N LEU A 117 -8.12 2.78 -6.56
CA LEU A 117 -8.62 2.25 -5.30
C LEU A 117 -9.08 3.37 -4.36
N ALA A 118 -8.31 4.46 -4.25
CA ALA A 118 -8.70 5.66 -3.51
C ALA A 118 -9.99 6.26 -4.07
N ARG A 119 -10.07 6.43 -5.40
CA ARG A 119 -11.28 6.93 -6.09
C ARG A 119 -12.52 6.09 -5.77
N ALA A 120 -12.38 4.77 -5.75
CA ALA A 120 -13.49 3.86 -5.42
C ALA A 120 -13.88 3.93 -3.95
N ALA A 121 -12.91 4.10 -3.03
CA ALA A 121 -13.14 4.12 -1.59
C ALA A 121 -13.71 5.45 -1.07
N LEU A 122 -13.33 6.58 -1.68
CA LEU A 122 -13.71 7.92 -1.21
C LEU A 122 -15.21 8.12 -0.97
N PRO A 123 -16.15 7.61 -1.80
CA PRO A 123 -17.57 7.78 -1.56
C PRO A 123 -18.10 7.06 -0.33
N VAL A 124 -17.43 5.98 0.12
CA VAL A 124 -17.90 5.10 1.20
C VAL A 124 -17.12 5.28 2.50
N LEU A 125 -15.93 5.90 2.45
CA LEU A 125 -15.15 6.19 3.65
C LEU A 125 -15.87 7.22 4.53
N PRO A 126 -15.99 6.97 5.85
CA PRO A 126 -16.60 7.93 6.78
C PRO A 126 -15.70 9.16 7.00
N ALA A 127 -16.23 10.17 7.64
CA ALA A 127 -15.41 11.24 8.20
C ALA A 127 -14.39 10.65 9.18
N GLY A 128 -13.12 11.03 9.01
CA GLY A 128 -12.01 10.43 9.77
C GLY A 128 -11.50 9.10 9.22
N GLY A 129 -12.09 8.58 8.12
CA GLY A 129 -11.56 7.42 7.41
C GLY A 129 -10.13 7.64 6.90
N ALA A 130 -9.42 6.55 6.58
CA ALA A 130 -8.02 6.63 6.20
C ALA A 130 -7.68 5.88 4.91
N ILE A 131 -6.73 6.42 4.16
CA ILE A 131 -6.05 5.76 3.04
C ILE A 131 -4.57 5.73 3.36
N VAL A 132 -3.95 4.55 3.26
CA VAL A 132 -2.52 4.35 3.45
C VAL A 132 -1.92 3.83 2.15
N ASN A 133 -0.95 4.54 1.62
CA ASN A 133 -0.19 4.12 0.45
C ASN A 133 1.28 3.89 0.80
N ILE A 134 1.91 2.91 0.16
CA ILE A 134 3.32 2.59 0.34
C ILE A 134 4.09 3.09 -0.88
N SER A 135 4.62 4.30 -0.80
CA SER A 135 5.47 4.85 -1.87
C SER A 135 6.93 4.37 -1.73
N GLY A 136 7.44 4.27 -0.51
CA GLY A 136 8.80 3.81 -0.22
C GLY A 136 9.86 4.92 -0.33
N VAL A 137 11.04 4.66 0.22
CA VAL A 137 12.17 5.61 0.23
C VAL A 137 12.57 6.09 -1.17
N ILE A 138 12.33 5.28 -2.20
CA ILE A 138 12.64 5.65 -3.59
C ILE A 138 11.83 6.85 -4.10
N ALA A 139 10.75 7.21 -3.42
CA ALA A 139 10.01 8.45 -3.68
C ALA A 139 10.68 9.68 -3.04
N GLU A 140 11.71 9.50 -2.20
CA GLU A 140 12.51 10.56 -1.58
C GLU A 140 13.88 10.68 -2.22
N VAL A 141 14.48 9.55 -2.61
CA VAL A 141 15.87 9.47 -3.09
C VAL A 141 15.92 8.82 -4.47
N SER A 142 16.43 9.56 -5.44
CA SER A 142 16.61 9.05 -6.80
C SER A 142 17.88 8.19 -6.88
N LEU A 143 17.76 6.97 -7.39
CA LEU A 143 18.87 6.02 -7.53
C LEU A 143 19.10 5.66 -8.99
N PRO A 144 20.36 5.58 -9.45
CA PRO A 144 20.68 5.05 -10.78
C PRO A 144 20.10 3.64 -10.97
N GLY A 145 19.64 3.33 -12.18
CA GLY A 145 19.02 2.04 -12.49
C GLY A 145 17.62 1.82 -11.89
N MET A 146 17.03 2.85 -11.28
CA MET A 146 15.68 2.81 -10.72
C MET A 146 14.84 4.02 -11.15
N ALA A 147 15.19 4.70 -12.24
CA ALA A 147 14.56 5.97 -12.64
C ALA A 147 13.04 5.83 -12.87
N ALA A 148 12.60 4.85 -13.67
CA ALA A 148 11.18 4.64 -13.96
C ALA A 148 10.41 4.17 -12.71
N TYR A 149 11.01 3.28 -11.92
CA TYR A 149 10.41 2.83 -10.65
C TYR A 149 10.28 4.00 -9.66
N GLY A 150 11.36 4.78 -9.46
CA GLY A 150 11.34 5.96 -8.60
C GLY A 150 10.30 6.99 -9.05
N ALA A 151 10.21 7.25 -10.36
CA ALA A 151 9.20 8.14 -10.92
C ALA A 151 7.77 7.67 -10.60
N SER A 152 7.47 6.37 -10.74
CA SER A 152 6.15 5.82 -10.41
C SER A 152 5.79 6.00 -8.93
N LYS A 153 6.76 5.84 -8.04
CA LYS A 153 6.57 6.01 -6.58
C LYS A 153 6.50 7.49 -6.17
N ALA A 154 7.28 8.35 -6.82
CA ALA A 154 7.20 9.80 -6.61
C ALA A 154 5.84 10.37 -7.08
N ALA A 155 5.29 9.85 -8.17
CA ALA A 155 3.95 10.20 -8.63
C ALA A 155 2.87 9.82 -7.59
N LEU A 156 2.97 8.66 -6.97
CA LEU A 156 2.08 8.24 -5.88
C LEU A 156 2.19 9.19 -4.68
N ARG A 157 3.41 9.53 -4.24
CA ARG A 157 3.63 10.49 -3.15
C ARG A 157 2.99 11.85 -3.46
N SER A 158 3.17 12.36 -4.67
CA SER A 158 2.55 13.62 -5.10
C SER A 158 1.03 13.55 -5.04
N PHE A 159 0.44 12.46 -5.49
CA PHE A 159 -1.00 12.20 -5.39
C PHE A 159 -1.48 12.22 -3.93
N ASP A 160 -0.79 11.52 -3.02
CA ASP A 160 -1.15 11.43 -1.60
C ASP A 160 -1.14 12.81 -0.93
N GLN A 161 -0.14 13.63 -1.26
CA GLN A 161 -0.05 15.00 -0.75
C GLN A 161 -1.23 15.89 -1.23
N ALA A 162 -1.64 15.73 -2.49
CA ALA A 162 -2.79 16.45 -3.05
C ALA A 162 -4.09 15.96 -2.41
N LEU A 163 -4.29 14.64 -2.36
CA LEU A 163 -5.48 14.01 -1.79
C LEU A 163 -5.66 14.36 -0.30
N ALA A 164 -4.57 14.41 0.48
CA ALA A 164 -4.61 14.83 1.87
C ALA A 164 -5.14 16.27 2.04
N ARG A 165 -4.81 17.16 1.11
CA ARG A 165 -5.33 18.55 1.11
C ARG A 165 -6.80 18.62 0.72
N GLU A 166 -7.20 17.88 -0.33
CA GLU A 166 -8.59 17.78 -0.78
C GLU A 166 -9.49 17.17 0.30
N GLY A 167 -9.00 16.15 1.00
CA GLY A 167 -9.73 15.40 2.02
C GLY A 167 -9.96 16.13 3.35
N ARG A 168 -9.30 17.28 3.58
CA ARG A 168 -9.34 18.00 4.88
C ARG A 168 -10.76 18.32 5.37
N ARG A 169 -11.65 18.76 4.47
CA ARG A 169 -13.05 19.11 4.82
C ARG A 169 -13.86 17.91 5.28
N ARG A 170 -13.46 16.70 4.88
CA ARG A 170 -14.07 15.42 5.26
C ARG A 170 -13.32 14.75 6.40
N SER A 171 -12.30 15.39 6.95
CA SER A 171 -11.37 14.80 7.93
C SER A 171 -10.72 13.50 7.41
N LEU A 172 -10.64 13.30 6.09
CA LEU A 172 -9.97 12.17 5.49
C LEU A 172 -8.48 12.21 5.84
N ARG A 173 -7.94 11.09 6.25
CA ARG A 173 -6.52 10.91 6.52
C ARG A 173 -5.87 10.15 5.38
N VAL A 174 -4.80 10.70 4.85
CA VAL A 174 -3.98 10.05 3.84
C VAL A 174 -2.59 9.91 4.41
N LEU A 175 -2.12 8.69 4.59
CA LEU A 175 -0.78 8.38 5.09
C LEU A 175 0.08 7.87 3.94
N ASP A 176 1.09 8.65 3.57
CA ASP A 176 2.15 8.22 2.66
C ASP A 176 3.29 7.60 3.48
N ALA A 177 3.47 6.29 3.38
CA ALA A 177 4.53 5.57 4.07
C ALA A 177 5.71 5.29 3.12
N ARG A 178 6.92 5.68 3.55
CA ARG A 178 8.14 5.56 2.75
C ARG A 178 9.19 4.67 3.44
N PRO A 179 8.88 3.37 3.67
CA PRO A 179 9.85 2.50 4.29
C PRO A 179 11.12 2.40 3.43
N PRO A 180 12.30 2.25 4.07
CA PRO A 180 13.54 1.86 3.42
C PRO A 180 13.43 0.46 2.83
N HIS A 181 14.55 -0.06 2.28
CA HIS A 181 14.59 -1.45 1.84
C HIS A 181 14.09 -2.39 2.95
N THR A 182 13.15 -3.24 2.58
CA THR A 182 12.45 -4.14 3.49
C THR A 182 12.47 -5.54 2.89
N GLU A 183 12.78 -6.56 3.70
CA GLU A 183 12.97 -7.96 3.29
C GLU A 183 11.66 -8.66 2.93
N THR A 184 10.93 -8.09 1.97
CA THR A 184 9.62 -8.59 1.49
C THR A 184 9.75 -9.57 0.33
N GLY A 185 10.97 -9.75 -0.20
CA GLY A 185 11.22 -10.49 -1.43
C GLY A 185 10.76 -9.76 -2.70
N LEU A 186 10.39 -8.47 -2.62
CA LEU A 186 9.98 -7.69 -3.80
C LEU A 186 11.16 -7.56 -4.80
N ALA A 187 12.34 -7.23 -4.30
CA ALA A 187 13.54 -7.07 -5.11
C ALA A 187 13.98 -8.38 -5.82
N ASN A 188 13.59 -9.53 -5.29
CA ASN A 188 13.90 -10.84 -5.88
C ASN A 188 12.93 -11.25 -7.00
N ARG A 189 11.90 -10.44 -7.25
CA ARG A 189 10.85 -10.68 -8.25
C ARG A 189 10.59 -9.42 -9.07
N PRO A 190 11.62 -8.79 -9.64
CA PRO A 190 11.43 -7.60 -10.47
C PRO A 190 10.65 -7.96 -11.75
N VAL A 191 9.91 -7.02 -12.29
CA VAL A 191 9.24 -7.17 -13.59
C VAL A 191 10.24 -7.03 -14.75
N ALA A 192 11.38 -6.37 -14.51
CA ALA A 192 12.50 -6.32 -15.44
C ALA A 192 13.82 -6.05 -14.69
N GLY A 193 14.93 -6.47 -15.30
CA GLY A 193 16.27 -6.28 -14.78
C GLY A 193 16.60 -7.15 -13.56
N THR A 194 17.71 -6.84 -12.90
CA THR A 194 18.20 -7.55 -11.73
C THR A 194 18.49 -6.57 -10.62
N ALA A 195 18.07 -6.91 -9.40
CA ALA A 195 18.35 -6.09 -8.23
C ALA A 195 19.86 -5.90 -8.02
N PRO A 196 20.34 -4.68 -7.77
CA PRO A 196 21.71 -4.47 -7.34
C PRO A 196 21.93 -5.13 -5.95
N ARG A 197 23.20 -5.31 -5.58
CA ARG A 197 23.51 -5.74 -4.21
C ARG A 197 23.06 -4.64 -3.23
N MET A 198 22.11 -4.98 -2.39
CA MET A 198 21.58 -4.08 -1.36
C MET A 198 22.07 -4.52 0.03
N PRO A 199 22.24 -3.58 0.97
CA PRO A 199 22.42 -3.94 2.37
C PRO A 199 21.18 -4.67 2.88
N GLN A 200 21.34 -5.37 4.01
CA GLN A 200 20.21 -6.00 4.69
C GLN A 200 19.12 -4.97 4.99
N GLY A 201 17.91 -5.29 4.58
CA GLY A 201 16.73 -4.44 4.78
C GLY A 201 16.09 -4.63 6.15
N LEU A 202 15.05 -3.85 6.40
CA LEU A 202 14.25 -3.97 7.62
C LEU A 202 13.36 -5.22 7.56
N ALA A 203 13.04 -5.77 8.74
CA ALA A 203 12.06 -6.82 8.87
C ALA A 203 10.66 -6.30 8.51
N PRO A 204 9.87 -7.01 7.68
CA PRO A 204 8.51 -6.59 7.30
C PRO A 204 7.59 -6.35 8.50
N GLU A 205 7.76 -7.10 9.57
CA GLU A 205 6.98 -6.99 10.81
C GLU A 205 7.26 -5.66 11.54
N HIS A 206 8.52 -5.21 11.54
CA HIS A 206 8.88 -3.91 12.08
C HIS A 206 8.22 -2.78 11.26
N VAL A 207 8.31 -2.85 9.94
CA VAL A 207 7.71 -1.86 9.04
C VAL A 207 6.19 -1.82 9.20
N ALA A 208 5.54 -2.98 9.28
CA ALA A 208 4.09 -3.08 9.49
C ALA A 208 3.67 -2.43 10.81
N ARG A 209 4.41 -2.69 11.90
CA ARG A 209 4.14 -2.08 13.22
C ARG A 209 4.26 -0.56 13.16
N VAL A 210 5.33 -0.02 12.57
CA VAL A 210 5.54 1.43 12.46
C VAL A 210 4.42 2.10 11.64
N ILE A 211 3.97 1.47 10.55
CA ILE A 211 2.85 1.98 9.74
C ILE A 211 1.55 1.98 10.55
N CYS A 212 1.24 0.90 11.25
CA CYS A 212 0.03 0.82 12.07
C CYS A 212 0.07 1.81 13.25
N ASP A 213 1.22 1.99 13.90
CA ASP A 213 1.41 3.00 14.95
C ASP A 213 1.17 4.42 14.42
N ALA A 214 1.72 4.75 13.25
CA ALA A 214 1.52 6.04 12.59
C ALA A 214 0.04 6.28 12.24
N LEU A 215 -0.64 5.24 11.73
CA LEU A 215 -2.07 5.30 11.43
C LEU A 215 -2.90 5.57 12.69
N GLU A 216 -2.61 4.90 13.80
CA GLU A 216 -3.31 5.12 15.08
C GLU A 216 -3.03 6.51 15.67
N ARG A 217 -1.82 7.04 15.50
CA ARG A 217 -1.51 8.43 15.91
C ARG A 217 -2.19 9.47 15.03
N GLY A 218 -2.68 9.09 13.85
CA GLY A 218 -3.27 10.02 12.87
C GLY A 218 -2.22 10.77 12.05
N ASP A 219 -1.01 10.20 11.90
CA ASP A 219 0.03 10.76 11.04
C ASP A 219 -0.43 10.72 9.57
N THR A 220 0.05 11.68 8.79
CA THR A 220 -0.25 11.79 7.34
C THR A 220 1.00 11.70 6.48
N ASP A 221 2.17 11.75 7.08
CA ASP A 221 3.48 11.67 6.43
C ASP A 221 4.40 10.78 7.27
N LEU A 222 4.90 9.71 6.68
CA LEU A 222 5.76 8.76 7.36
C LEU A 222 7.07 8.59 6.56
N PRO A 223 8.05 9.48 6.78
CA PRO A 223 9.31 9.48 6.05
C PRO A 223 10.15 8.24 6.35
N SER A 224 11.13 7.97 5.47
CA SER A 224 12.02 6.83 5.64
C SER A 224 12.78 6.81 6.98
N THR A 225 13.09 7.98 7.50
CA THR A 225 13.75 8.15 8.82
C THR A 225 12.89 7.70 10.01
N ALA A 226 11.57 7.64 9.86
CA ALA A 226 10.67 7.18 10.92
C ALA A 226 10.71 5.66 11.15
N PHE A 227 11.34 4.90 10.26
CA PHE A 227 11.49 3.44 10.36
C PHE A 227 12.81 3.01 11.00
N ALA A 228 13.64 3.93 11.46
CA ALA A 228 14.85 3.59 12.19
C ALA A 228 14.50 2.70 13.40
N PRO A 229 15.30 1.64 13.69
CA PRO A 229 15.10 0.75 14.84
C PRO A 229 15.27 1.46 16.19
#